data_d9120cdb10b1c2018d41f504ca17e866
#
_entry.id   d9120cdb10b1c2018d41f504ca17e866
#
_cell.length_a   1.000
_cell.length_b   1.000
_cell.length_c   1.000
_cell.angle_alpha   90.00
_cell.angle_beta   90.00
_cell.angle_gamma   90.00
#
_symmetry.space_group_name_H-M   'P 1'
#
loop_
_entity.id
_entity.type
_entity.pdbx_description
1 polymer ?
#
loop_
_entity_poly.entity_id
_entity_poly.type
_entity_poly.pdbx_seq_one_letter_code
_entity_poly.pdbx_strand_id
1 'polypeptide(L)'
;MMSIVTTVDKEFLENFHLLYNEKHDNNTLKFYCPYIDANSMSFDSLINSLMEAAGHYCLSRRTWEEYKNTPMKLSHLARDKFRKLSSNDGELGELLLFSFLESDLNAPKLLSKMELKTNPNNYFNGADGVHYLKVYKL
;
A
#
# COMPACT_ATOMS: atom_id res chain seq x y z
N MET A 1 -10.10 19.63 11.70
CA MET A 1 -10.38 18.19 11.55
C MET A 1 -9.53 17.67 10.39
N MET A 2 -8.62 16.77 10.66
CA MET A 2 -7.76 16.20 9.61
C MET A 2 -8.64 15.28 8.74
N SER A 3 -8.80 15.59 7.44
CA SER A 3 -9.56 14.72 6.55
C SER A 3 -8.79 13.42 6.32
N ILE A 4 -9.47 12.29 6.48
CA ILE A 4 -8.90 10.97 6.16
C ILE A 4 -9.03 10.81 4.64
N VAL A 5 -7.90 10.93 3.94
CA VAL A 5 -7.80 10.81 2.48
C VAL A 5 -6.81 9.72 2.11
N THR A 6 -6.96 9.16 0.92
CA THR A 6 -6.00 8.20 0.36
C THR A 6 -4.66 8.88 0.08
N THR A 7 -3.59 8.11 0.17
CA THR A 7 -2.21 8.53 -0.08
C THR A 7 -1.62 7.88 -1.33
N VAL A 8 -2.23 6.79 -1.79
CA VAL A 8 -1.94 6.15 -3.07
C VAL A 8 -3.10 6.46 -4.02
N ASP A 9 -2.81 7.11 -5.12
CA ASP A 9 -3.80 7.50 -6.12
C ASP A 9 -4.02 6.42 -7.19
N LYS A 10 -4.86 6.73 -8.18
CA LYS A 10 -5.22 5.80 -9.25
C LYS A 10 -4.09 5.56 -10.25
N GLU A 11 -3.05 6.39 -10.29
CA GLU A 11 -1.89 6.18 -11.15
C GLU A 11 -1.17 4.87 -10.80
N PHE A 12 -1.26 4.42 -9.54
CA PHE A 12 -0.77 3.11 -9.14
C PHE A 12 -1.34 1.98 -10.00
N LEU A 13 -2.62 2.06 -10.38
CA LEU A 13 -3.29 1.03 -11.19
C LEU A 13 -2.78 0.98 -12.64
N GLU A 14 -2.09 2.02 -13.11
CA GLU A 14 -1.48 2.05 -14.45
C GLU A 14 -0.32 1.06 -14.59
N ASN A 15 0.16 0.46 -13.48
CA ASN A 15 1.12 -0.64 -13.52
C ASN A 15 0.51 -1.98 -13.93
N PHE A 16 -0.82 -2.04 -14.15
CA PHE A 16 -1.54 -3.29 -14.35
C PHE A 16 -2.51 -3.22 -15.52
N HIS A 17 -2.71 -4.36 -16.16
CA HIS A 17 -3.88 -4.59 -17.00
C HIS A 17 -5.03 -5.12 -16.15
N LEU A 18 -6.19 -4.49 -16.22
CA LEU A 18 -7.42 -5.03 -15.68
C LEU A 18 -8.00 -6.03 -16.68
N LEU A 19 -7.76 -7.32 -16.46
CA LEU A 19 -8.17 -8.39 -17.36
C LEU A 19 -9.63 -8.82 -17.16
N TYR A 20 -10.15 -8.63 -15.96
CA TYR A 20 -11.50 -9.07 -15.58
C TYR A 20 -12.09 -8.13 -14.54
N ASN A 21 -13.35 -7.78 -14.73
CA ASN A 21 -14.11 -6.94 -13.80
C ASN A 21 -15.59 -7.29 -13.92
N GLU A 22 -16.08 -8.14 -13.01
CA GLU A 22 -17.49 -8.53 -12.98
C GLU A 22 -18.08 -8.37 -11.60
N LYS A 23 -19.36 -8.00 -11.61
CA LYS A 23 -20.15 -7.87 -10.40
C LYS A 23 -21.15 -9.03 -10.32
N HIS A 24 -21.08 -9.77 -9.21
CA HIS A 24 -22.01 -10.82 -8.85
C HIS A 24 -22.73 -10.44 -7.55
N ASP A 25 -24.01 -10.11 -7.62
CA ASP A 25 -24.81 -9.62 -6.50
C ASP A 25 -24.14 -8.40 -5.82
N ASN A 26 -23.71 -8.59 -4.57
CA ASN A 26 -23.01 -7.57 -3.78
C ASN A 26 -21.48 -7.67 -3.84
N ASN A 27 -20.94 -8.61 -4.61
CA ASN A 27 -19.51 -8.84 -4.75
C ASN A 27 -19.02 -8.35 -6.09
N THR A 28 -17.81 -7.79 -6.11
CA THR A 28 -17.11 -7.44 -7.35
C THR A 28 -15.80 -8.22 -7.40
N LEU A 29 -15.59 -8.95 -8.50
CA LEU A 29 -14.33 -9.64 -8.76
C LEU A 29 -13.55 -8.87 -9.82
N LYS A 30 -12.33 -8.49 -9.48
CA LYS A 30 -11.37 -7.86 -10.39
C LYS A 30 -10.11 -8.69 -10.47
N PHE A 31 -9.58 -8.82 -11.69
CA PHE A 31 -8.31 -9.51 -11.91
C PHE A 31 -7.33 -8.56 -12.59
N TYR A 32 -6.27 -8.21 -11.88
CA TYR A 32 -5.20 -7.36 -12.34
C TYR A 32 -3.95 -8.19 -12.67
N CYS A 33 -3.32 -7.88 -13.80
CA CYS A 33 -2.08 -8.51 -14.24
C CYS A 33 -1.02 -7.42 -14.46
N PRO A 34 0.19 -7.53 -13.92
CA PRO A 34 1.28 -6.62 -14.24
C PRO A 34 1.57 -6.61 -15.75
N TYR A 35 2.08 -5.50 -16.27
CA TYR A 35 2.47 -5.41 -17.66
C TYR A 35 3.54 -6.45 -18.01
N ILE A 36 3.39 -7.04 -19.19
CA ILE A 36 4.35 -7.99 -19.77
C ILE A 36 5.05 -7.30 -20.93
N ASP A 37 6.36 -7.21 -20.87
CA ASP A 37 7.22 -6.71 -21.91
C ASP A 37 8.23 -7.78 -22.31
N ALA A 38 8.41 -8.01 -23.62
CA ALA A 38 9.36 -8.98 -24.19
C ALA A 38 9.33 -10.36 -23.50
N ASN A 39 8.14 -10.93 -23.24
CA ASN A 39 7.89 -12.20 -22.55
C ASN A 39 8.31 -12.24 -21.05
N SER A 40 8.55 -11.09 -20.43
CA SER A 40 8.78 -10.97 -19.00
C SER A 40 7.85 -9.94 -18.39
N MET A 41 7.53 -10.10 -17.09
CA MET A 41 6.77 -9.09 -16.36
C MET A 41 7.66 -7.86 -16.14
N SER A 42 7.13 -6.66 -16.46
CA SER A 42 7.81 -5.40 -16.21
C SER A 42 7.47 -4.92 -14.81
N PHE A 43 8.45 -5.00 -13.90
CA PHE A 43 8.26 -4.60 -12.50
C PHE A 43 8.86 -3.24 -12.15
N ASP A 44 9.65 -2.61 -13.01
CA ASP A 44 10.38 -1.39 -12.66
C ASP A 44 9.45 -0.24 -12.25
N SER A 45 8.40 0.01 -13.04
CA SER A 45 7.40 1.03 -12.71
C SER A 45 6.62 0.68 -11.45
N LEU A 46 6.22 -0.59 -11.29
CA LEU A 46 5.53 -1.07 -10.10
C LEU A 46 6.39 -0.94 -8.84
N ILE A 47 7.68 -1.30 -8.91
CA ILE A 47 8.62 -1.15 -7.80
C ILE A 47 8.72 0.32 -7.38
N ASN A 48 8.85 1.25 -8.33
CA ASN A 48 8.90 2.67 -8.03
C ASN A 48 7.62 3.15 -7.34
N SER A 49 6.44 2.79 -7.85
CA SER A 49 5.15 3.11 -7.22
C SER A 49 5.01 2.52 -5.82
N LEU A 50 5.49 1.29 -5.60
CA LEU A 50 5.49 0.67 -4.26
C LEU A 50 6.48 1.34 -3.31
N MET A 51 7.63 1.80 -3.78
CA MET A 51 8.58 2.55 -2.96
C MET A 51 8.00 3.90 -2.50
N GLU A 52 7.26 4.58 -3.37
CA GLU A 52 6.52 5.80 -3.01
C GLU A 52 5.43 5.51 -1.97
N ALA A 53 4.67 4.44 -2.15
CA ALA A 53 3.62 4.02 -1.22
C ALA A 53 4.17 3.56 0.14
N ALA A 54 5.40 3.01 0.17
CA ALA A 54 5.99 2.40 1.37
C ALA A 54 6.09 3.35 2.56
N GLY A 55 6.43 4.62 2.32
CA GLY A 55 6.48 5.63 3.36
C GLY A 55 5.13 5.82 4.04
N HIS A 56 4.06 5.93 3.26
CA HIS A 56 2.69 6.07 3.78
C HIS A 56 2.18 4.80 4.45
N TYR A 57 2.61 3.64 3.97
CA TYR A 57 2.27 2.35 4.57
C TYR A 57 2.95 2.17 5.95
N CYS A 58 4.25 2.49 6.04
CA CYS A 58 5.07 2.20 7.22
C CYS A 58 4.94 3.23 8.34
N LEU A 59 4.62 4.47 8.00
CA LEU A 59 4.60 5.59 8.93
C LEU A 59 3.19 6.05 9.25
N SER A 60 2.99 6.55 10.48
CA SER A 60 1.74 7.19 10.84
C SER A 60 1.56 8.50 10.05
N ARG A 61 0.32 8.92 9.86
CA ARG A 61 0.02 10.22 9.24
C ARG A 61 0.69 11.37 10.01
N ARG A 62 0.72 11.28 11.35
CA ARG A 62 1.39 12.26 12.20
C ARG A 62 2.88 12.34 11.90
N THR A 63 3.57 11.20 11.83
CA THR A 63 5.01 11.14 11.51
C THR A 63 5.26 11.68 10.11
N TRP A 64 4.42 11.33 9.15
CA TRP A 64 4.52 11.84 7.78
C TRP A 64 4.41 13.37 7.75
N GLU A 65 3.40 13.96 8.38
CA GLU A 65 3.21 15.40 8.43
C GLU A 65 4.38 16.13 9.15
N GLU A 66 4.91 15.54 10.22
CA GLU A 66 6.03 16.09 10.98
C GLU A 66 7.30 16.20 10.11
N TYR A 67 7.54 15.22 9.24
CA TYR A 67 8.79 15.12 8.46
C TYR A 67 8.63 15.29 6.96
N LYS A 68 7.47 15.70 6.47
CA LYS A 68 7.20 15.84 5.01
C LYS A 68 8.18 16.76 4.27
N ASN A 69 8.79 17.73 4.97
CA ASN A 69 9.79 18.61 4.42
C ASN A 69 11.23 18.08 4.53
N THR A 70 11.40 16.87 5.05
CA THR A 70 12.69 16.18 5.19
C THR A 70 12.64 14.77 4.61
N PRO A 71 12.60 14.63 3.25
CA PRO A 71 12.39 13.34 2.57
C PRO A 71 13.40 12.26 2.96
N MET A 72 14.64 12.65 3.17
CA MET A 72 15.71 11.73 3.61
C MET A 72 15.38 11.09 4.97
N LYS A 73 14.81 11.85 5.90
CA LYS A 73 14.43 11.35 7.21
C LYS A 73 13.23 10.40 7.10
N LEU A 74 12.23 10.74 6.28
CA LEU A 74 11.09 9.85 5.99
C LEU A 74 11.57 8.51 5.41
N SER A 75 12.49 8.55 4.44
CA SER A 75 13.05 7.34 3.84
C SER A 75 13.79 6.46 4.86
N HIS A 76 14.55 7.05 5.75
CA HIS A 76 15.22 6.31 6.83
C HIS A 76 14.21 5.67 7.78
N LEU A 77 13.21 6.43 8.25
CA LEU A 77 12.19 5.94 9.16
C LEU A 77 11.37 4.80 8.54
N ALA A 78 11.02 4.92 7.25
CA ALA A 78 10.30 3.87 6.53
C ALA A 78 11.17 2.60 6.38
N ARG A 79 12.43 2.76 5.95
CA ARG A 79 13.36 1.64 5.76
C ARG A 79 13.57 0.85 7.04
N ASP A 80 13.67 1.53 8.19
CA ASP A 80 13.90 0.90 9.49
C ASP A 80 12.72 0.04 9.95
N LYS A 81 11.55 0.18 9.32
CA LYS A 81 10.36 -0.67 9.58
C LYS A 81 10.39 -2.00 8.83
N PHE A 82 11.03 -2.06 7.65
CA PHE A 82 11.12 -3.28 6.87
C PHE A 82 12.19 -4.22 7.41
N ARG A 83 11.92 -5.53 7.30
CA ARG A 83 12.93 -6.56 7.57
C ARG A 83 13.99 -6.57 6.47
N LYS A 84 15.12 -7.22 6.73
CA LYS A 84 16.10 -7.50 5.68
C LYS A 84 15.45 -8.34 4.57
N LEU A 85 15.70 -7.96 3.32
CA LEU A 85 15.13 -8.55 2.09
C LEU A 85 15.20 -10.08 1.98
N SER A 86 16.15 -10.73 2.66
CA SER A 86 16.34 -12.18 2.62
C SER A 86 15.30 -13.02 3.40
N SER A 87 14.36 -12.38 4.10
CA SER A 87 13.40 -13.09 4.98
C SER A 87 11.94 -12.64 4.79
N ASN A 88 11.57 -11.98 3.65
CA ASN A 88 10.43 -11.10 3.73
C ASN A 88 9.52 -11.04 2.50
N ASP A 89 8.92 -12.17 2.14
CA ASP A 89 7.94 -12.21 1.05
C ASP A 89 6.57 -11.62 1.48
N GLY A 90 6.24 -11.59 2.78
CA GLY A 90 4.95 -11.14 3.29
C GLY A 90 4.74 -9.62 3.27
N GLU A 91 5.76 -8.83 3.64
CA GLU A 91 5.62 -7.37 3.74
C GLU A 91 5.41 -6.70 2.38
N LEU A 92 5.97 -7.26 1.30
CA LEU A 92 5.71 -6.78 -0.06
C LEU A 92 4.25 -7.02 -0.45
N GLY A 93 3.70 -8.19 -0.13
CA GLY A 93 2.29 -8.50 -0.34
C GLY A 93 1.34 -7.60 0.45
N GLU A 94 1.69 -7.30 1.71
CA GLU A 94 0.94 -6.37 2.55
C GLU A 94 0.97 -4.93 1.98
N LEU A 95 2.12 -4.47 1.48
CA LEU A 95 2.27 -3.17 0.83
C LEU A 95 1.46 -3.09 -0.48
N LEU A 96 1.48 -4.16 -1.27
CA LEU A 96 0.70 -4.27 -2.49
C LEU A 96 -0.80 -4.19 -2.18
N LEU A 97 -1.27 -4.95 -1.20
CA LEU A 97 -2.67 -4.92 -0.74
C LEU A 97 -3.08 -3.52 -0.27
N PHE A 98 -2.25 -2.87 0.54
CA PHE A 98 -2.47 -1.48 0.98
C PHE A 98 -2.65 -0.54 -0.23
N SER A 99 -1.78 -0.66 -1.23
CA SER A 99 -1.83 0.18 -2.42
C SER A 99 -3.12 -0.01 -3.23
N PHE A 100 -3.60 -1.25 -3.37
CA PHE A 100 -4.90 -1.53 -4.00
C PHE A 100 -6.10 -1.02 -3.19
N LEU A 101 -6.08 -1.18 -1.88
CA LEU A 101 -7.16 -0.70 -1.02
C LEU A 101 -7.32 0.82 -1.13
N GLU A 102 -6.23 1.56 -1.19
CA GLU A 102 -6.29 3.01 -1.35
C GLU A 102 -6.62 3.43 -2.79
N SER A 103 -5.95 2.86 -3.80
CA SER A 103 -6.06 3.32 -5.18
C SER A 103 -7.33 2.84 -5.90
N ASP A 104 -7.73 1.59 -5.71
CA ASP A 104 -8.89 1.00 -6.39
C ASP A 104 -10.20 1.18 -5.59
N LEU A 105 -10.16 0.94 -4.29
CA LEU A 105 -11.34 1.04 -3.43
C LEU A 105 -11.54 2.42 -2.82
N ASN A 106 -10.59 3.32 -2.96
CA ASN A 106 -10.59 4.63 -2.29
C ASN A 106 -10.83 4.50 -0.77
N ALA A 107 -10.18 3.50 -0.16
CA ALA A 107 -10.28 3.16 1.25
C ALA A 107 -9.00 3.59 1.98
N PRO A 108 -8.93 4.84 2.50
CA PRO A 108 -7.75 5.36 3.16
C PRO A 108 -7.39 4.54 4.40
N LYS A 109 -6.09 4.36 4.61
CA LYS A 109 -5.56 3.71 5.79
C LYS A 109 -5.84 4.53 7.05
N LEU A 110 -6.32 3.86 8.08
CA LEU A 110 -6.38 4.39 9.45
C LEU A 110 -5.14 3.99 10.26
N LEU A 111 -4.73 2.72 10.13
CA LEU A 111 -3.63 2.13 10.86
C LEU A 111 -3.02 0.99 10.04
N SER A 112 -1.71 0.79 10.11
CA SER A 112 -1.04 -0.41 9.60
C SER A 112 -0.26 -1.12 10.70
N LYS A 113 -0.08 -2.43 10.53
CA LYS A 113 0.77 -3.25 11.39
C LYS A 113 2.21 -2.70 11.43
N MET A 114 2.69 -2.18 10.30
CA MET A 114 4.03 -1.62 10.18
C MET A 114 4.25 -0.37 11.05
N GLU A 115 3.23 0.47 11.23
CA GLU A 115 3.32 1.63 12.11
C GLU A 115 3.60 1.23 13.56
N LEU A 116 3.03 0.10 14.00
CA LEU A 116 3.12 -0.39 15.36
C LEU A 116 4.44 -1.11 15.66
N LYS A 117 5.21 -1.47 14.64
CA LYS A 117 6.51 -2.11 14.83
C LYS A 117 7.48 -1.15 15.53
N THR A 118 7.96 -1.58 16.71
CA THR A 118 9.05 -0.92 17.43
C THR A 118 10.42 -1.49 17.07
N ASN A 119 10.44 -2.74 16.57
CA ASN A 119 11.63 -3.42 16.08
C ASN A 119 11.28 -4.20 14.79
N PRO A 120 12.10 -4.14 13.72
CA PRO A 120 11.85 -4.83 12.45
C PRO A 120 11.70 -6.36 12.60
N ASN A 121 12.34 -6.94 13.62
CA ASN A 121 12.31 -8.39 13.88
C ASN A 121 11.11 -8.85 14.71
N ASN A 122 10.29 -7.94 15.22
CA ASN A 122 9.09 -8.31 15.96
C ASN A 122 8.01 -8.80 14.99
N TYR A 123 7.52 -10.00 15.24
CA TYR A 123 6.38 -10.56 14.54
C TYR A 123 5.10 -10.17 15.30
N PHE A 124 4.30 -9.31 14.70
CA PHE A 124 2.96 -9.00 15.21
C PHE A 124 1.94 -9.92 14.56
N ASN A 125 1.22 -10.69 15.38
CA ASN A 125 0.04 -11.42 14.95
C ASN A 125 -1.16 -10.47 14.97
N GLY A 126 -1.98 -10.47 13.94
CA GLY A 126 -3.18 -9.66 13.87
C GLY A 126 -3.46 -9.14 12.46
N ALA A 127 -4.32 -8.14 12.36
CA ALA A 127 -4.66 -7.51 11.09
C ALA A 127 -3.46 -6.71 10.53
N ASP A 128 -3.22 -6.84 9.23
CA ASP A 128 -2.12 -6.16 8.53
C ASP A 128 -2.37 -4.66 8.39
N GLY A 129 -3.63 -4.26 8.35
CA GLY A 129 -4.04 -2.86 8.31
C GLY A 129 -5.53 -2.68 8.60
N VAL A 130 -5.89 -1.44 8.91
CA VAL A 130 -7.28 -0.99 9.07
C VAL A 130 -7.52 0.14 8.10
N HIS A 131 -8.50 -0.02 7.23
CA HIS A 131 -8.91 0.94 6.22
C HIS A 131 -10.35 1.40 6.45
N TYR A 132 -10.66 2.61 6.00
CA TYR A 132 -12.00 3.16 6.06
C TYR A 132 -12.62 3.22 4.67
N LEU A 133 -13.69 2.50 4.44
CA LEU A 133 -14.46 2.55 3.21
C LEU A 133 -15.81 3.22 3.44
N LYS A 134 -16.08 4.32 2.73
CA LYS A 134 -17.37 4.97 2.74
C LYS A 134 -18.29 4.35 1.67
N VAL A 135 -19.27 3.59 2.11
CA VAL A 135 -20.27 2.99 1.22
C VAL A 135 -21.49 3.89 1.23
N TYR A 136 -21.86 4.43 0.07
CA TYR A 136 -23.14 5.12 -0.11
C TYR A 136 -24.21 4.05 -0.44
N LYS A 137 -25.20 3.89 0.41
CA LYS A 137 -26.42 3.16 0.01
C LYS A 137 -27.15 4.05 -1.00
N LEU A 138 -27.31 3.55 -2.20
CA LEU A 138 -28.24 4.09 -3.18
C LEU A 138 -29.68 3.79 -2.75
#